data_f598053ac99248a2a767d3eff95e5c58
#
_entry.id   f598053ac99248a2a767d3eff95e5c58
#
_cell.length_a   1.000
_cell.length_b   1.000
_cell.length_c   1.000
_cell.angle_alpha   90.00
_cell.angle_beta   90.00
_cell.angle_gamma   90.00
#
_symmetry.space_group_name_H-M   'P 1'
#
loop_
_entity.id
_entity.type
_entity.pdbx_description
1 polymer ?
#
loop_
_entity_poly.entity_id
_entity_poly.type
_entity_poly.pdbx_seq_one_letter_code
_entity_poly.pdbx_strand_id
1 'polypeptide(L)'
;WGSLSLFVAERFPNARIVAVSNSKAQREYILAECERRGLDRLEVITANVADFEPEGRFHRVVSVEMFEHVRNWDALLARVERWLEPDGRLFVHVFCHSELAYAYEARSQSDWMARNFFSGGIMPSAGLIRRFARSLRVEQEWRIDGTHYARTSEAWLTNLDRERGAVLRALDTGRGSRDAARALQRWRMFFMAVAELFGYAGG
;
A
#
# COMPACT_ATOMS: atom_id res chain seq x y z
N TRP A 1 7.49 3.18 1.27
CA TRP A 1 8.84 3.69 1.52
C TRP A 1 9.10 3.94 3.01
N GLY A 2 8.30 3.33 3.89
CA GLY A 2 8.53 3.31 5.33
C GLY A 2 8.16 4.58 6.09
N SER A 3 7.42 5.51 5.50
CA SER A 3 7.04 6.76 6.16
C SER A 3 6.39 6.55 7.53
N LEU A 4 5.45 5.59 7.63
CA LEU A 4 4.82 5.24 8.89
C LEU A 4 5.80 4.59 9.87
N SER A 5 6.58 3.59 9.41
CA SER A 5 7.52 2.86 10.28
C SER A 5 8.61 3.76 10.83
N LEU A 6 9.17 4.64 10.00
CA LEU A 6 10.15 5.64 10.42
C LEU A 6 9.56 6.65 11.41
N PHE A 7 8.35 7.16 11.13
CA PHE A 7 7.66 8.07 12.04
C PHE A 7 7.40 7.42 13.41
N VAL A 8 6.91 6.18 13.42
CA VAL A 8 6.66 5.45 14.68
C VAL A 8 7.95 5.21 15.45
N ALA A 9 9.05 4.84 14.75
CA ALA A 9 10.35 4.63 15.38
C ALA A 9 10.90 5.90 16.04
N GLU A 10 10.76 7.06 15.38
CA GLU A 10 11.17 8.36 15.95
C GLU A 10 10.29 8.77 17.14
N ARG A 11 8.96 8.60 16.99
CA ARG A 11 8.00 9.11 17.99
C ARG A 11 7.90 8.21 19.22
N PHE A 12 8.16 6.92 19.09
CA PHE A 12 8.05 5.93 20.15
C PHE A 12 9.36 5.12 20.28
N PRO A 13 10.40 5.69 20.87
CA PRO A 13 11.74 5.10 20.90
C PRO A 13 11.82 3.76 21.66
N ASN A 14 10.83 3.45 22.49
CA ASN A 14 10.75 2.18 23.21
C ASN A 14 10.00 1.08 22.43
N ALA A 15 9.39 1.41 21.30
CA ALA A 15 8.69 0.43 20.49
C ALA A 15 9.70 -0.42 19.67
N ARG A 16 9.54 -1.74 19.69
CA ARG A 16 10.17 -2.65 18.73
C ARG A 16 9.27 -2.73 17.50
N ILE A 17 9.78 -2.42 16.34
CA ILE A 17 9.02 -2.36 15.11
C ILE A 17 9.58 -3.37 14.12
N VAL A 18 8.71 -4.16 13.53
CA VAL A 18 9.02 -5.04 12.41
C VAL A 18 8.22 -4.58 11.19
N ALA A 19 8.90 -4.08 10.18
CA ALA A 19 8.30 -3.69 8.92
C ALA A 19 8.51 -4.77 7.87
N VAL A 20 7.44 -5.17 7.17
CA VAL A 20 7.48 -6.20 6.13
C VAL A 20 7.13 -5.59 4.79
N SER A 21 7.96 -5.82 3.79
CA SER A 21 7.73 -5.43 2.40
C SER A 21 8.28 -6.49 1.44
N ASN A 22 7.62 -6.69 0.31
CA ASN A 22 8.13 -7.54 -0.76
C ASN A 22 9.18 -6.84 -1.65
N SER A 23 9.52 -5.58 -1.38
CA SER A 23 10.45 -4.77 -2.17
C SER A 23 11.81 -4.63 -1.49
N LYS A 24 12.86 -5.16 -2.13
CA LYS A 24 14.25 -4.98 -1.70
C LYS A 24 14.67 -3.50 -1.67
N ALA A 25 14.28 -2.72 -2.70
CA ALA A 25 14.59 -1.31 -2.77
C ALA A 25 13.94 -0.49 -1.64
N GLN A 26 12.71 -0.84 -1.24
CA GLN A 26 12.10 -0.22 -0.06
C GLN A 26 12.85 -0.54 1.22
N ARG A 27 13.28 -1.80 1.38
CA ARG A 27 14.09 -2.22 2.55
C ARG A 27 15.39 -1.43 2.61
N GLU A 28 16.14 -1.36 1.51
CA GLU A 28 17.41 -0.64 1.43
C GLU A 28 17.23 0.85 1.79
N TYR A 29 16.22 1.49 1.25
CA TYR A 29 15.89 2.89 1.55
C TYR A 29 15.57 3.09 3.04
N ILE A 30 14.70 2.22 3.62
CA ILE A 30 14.31 2.35 5.03
C ILE A 30 15.51 2.14 5.95
N LEU A 31 16.38 1.16 5.66
CA LEU A 31 17.58 0.92 6.46
C LEU A 31 18.56 2.09 6.40
N ALA A 32 18.77 2.70 5.23
CA ALA A 32 19.59 3.89 5.09
C ALA A 32 19.02 5.09 5.88
N GLU A 33 17.70 5.25 5.88
CA GLU A 33 17.03 6.28 6.70
C GLU A 33 17.14 5.99 8.20
N CYS A 34 17.07 4.72 8.61
CA CYS A 34 17.29 4.33 10.02
C CYS A 34 18.71 4.70 10.47
N GLU A 35 19.72 4.35 9.68
CA GLU A 35 21.11 4.72 9.97
C GLU A 35 21.29 6.24 10.07
N ARG A 36 20.79 6.98 9.10
CA ARG A 36 20.86 8.44 9.07
C ARG A 36 20.20 9.12 10.28
N ARG A 37 19.13 8.52 10.82
CA ARG A 37 18.32 9.05 11.94
C ARG A 37 18.68 8.44 13.29
N GLY A 38 19.56 7.43 13.34
CA GLY A 38 19.91 6.71 14.57
C GLY A 38 18.75 5.86 15.14
N LEU A 39 17.97 5.23 14.27
CA LEU A 39 16.82 4.39 14.65
C LEU A 39 17.24 2.92 14.68
N ASP A 40 17.47 2.35 15.86
CA ASP A 40 18.00 1.00 16.07
C ASP A 40 16.94 -0.09 16.35
N ARG A 41 15.68 0.31 16.55
CA ARG A 41 14.57 -0.60 16.92
C ARG A 41 13.58 -0.88 15.79
N LEU A 42 13.92 -0.52 14.56
CA LEU A 42 13.14 -0.81 13.36
C LEU A 42 13.86 -1.90 12.55
N GLU A 43 13.32 -3.09 12.59
CA GLU A 43 13.72 -4.20 11.72
C GLU A 43 12.93 -4.15 10.42
N VAL A 44 13.57 -4.40 9.27
CA VAL A 44 12.91 -4.44 7.95
C VAL A 44 13.14 -5.78 7.29
N ILE A 45 12.08 -6.51 7.05
CA ILE A 45 12.09 -7.85 6.46
C ILE A 45 11.55 -7.80 5.04
N THR A 46 12.30 -8.39 4.09
CA THR A 46 11.79 -8.59 2.73
C THR A 46 11.12 -9.96 2.65
N ALA A 47 9.78 -9.96 2.58
CA ALA A 47 8.99 -11.18 2.48
C ALA A 47 7.65 -10.91 1.79
N ASN A 48 7.06 -11.97 1.22
CA ASN A 48 5.66 -11.96 0.85
C ASN A 48 4.81 -12.15 2.10
N VAL A 49 3.83 -11.29 2.33
CA VAL A 49 2.94 -11.37 3.50
C VAL A 49 2.18 -12.70 3.57
N ALA A 50 1.96 -13.35 2.42
CA ALA A 50 1.32 -14.67 2.37
C ALA A 50 2.17 -15.79 3.00
N ASP A 51 3.49 -15.62 3.03
CA ASP A 51 4.44 -16.62 3.51
C ASP A 51 5.17 -16.18 4.80
N PHE A 52 4.96 -14.93 5.20
CA PHE A 52 5.62 -14.34 6.36
C PHE A 52 5.08 -14.94 7.67
N GLU A 53 5.98 -15.39 8.54
CA GLU A 53 5.69 -15.76 9.93
C GLU A 53 6.68 -15.02 10.84
N PRO A 54 6.20 -14.16 11.75
CA PRO A 54 7.04 -13.42 12.66
C PRO A 54 7.58 -14.29 13.81
N GLU A 55 8.70 -13.89 14.36
CA GLU A 55 9.15 -14.37 15.65
C GLU A 55 8.42 -13.66 16.79
N GLY A 56 7.46 -14.36 17.41
CA GLY A 56 6.66 -13.86 18.51
C GLY A 56 5.41 -13.11 18.08
N ARG A 57 4.79 -12.42 19.03
CA ARG A 57 3.52 -11.70 18.85
C ARG A 57 3.69 -10.20 19.00
N PHE A 58 2.68 -9.48 18.55
CA PHE A 58 2.66 -8.01 18.52
C PHE A 58 1.43 -7.45 19.22
N HIS A 59 1.61 -6.38 19.97
CA HIS A 59 0.50 -5.61 20.53
C HIS A 59 -0.28 -4.87 19.44
N ARG A 60 0.39 -4.53 18.33
CA ARG A 60 -0.22 -3.78 17.20
C ARG A 60 0.29 -4.32 15.89
N VAL A 61 -0.62 -4.60 14.99
CA VAL A 61 -0.36 -4.83 13.57
C VAL A 61 -0.99 -3.70 12.78
N VAL A 62 -0.24 -3.08 11.89
CA VAL A 62 -0.70 -1.94 11.10
C VAL A 62 -0.47 -2.22 9.62
N SER A 63 -1.52 -2.07 8.84
CA SER A 63 -1.48 -2.20 7.38
C SER A 63 -2.08 -0.96 6.73
N VAL A 64 -1.33 -0.36 5.82
CA VAL A 64 -1.74 0.81 5.06
C VAL A 64 -1.52 0.53 3.58
N GLU A 65 -2.58 0.56 2.77
CA GLU A 65 -2.55 0.35 1.32
C GLU A 65 -1.80 -0.94 0.93
N MET A 66 -2.16 -2.07 1.55
CA MET A 66 -1.57 -3.36 1.28
C MET A 66 -2.62 -4.47 1.10
N PHE A 67 -3.73 -4.44 1.86
CA PHE A 67 -4.75 -5.49 1.83
C PHE A 67 -5.36 -5.66 0.43
N GLU A 68 -5.48 -4.61 -0.36
CA GLU A 68 -5.96 -4.64 -1.75
C GLU A 68 -5.08 -5.49 -2.69
N HIS A 69 -3.83 -5.73 -2.32
CA HIS A 69 -2.91 -6.60 -3.07
C HIS A 69 -3.05 -8.07 -2.73
N VAL A 70 -3.84 -8.42 -1.70
CA VAL A 70 -4.07 -9.80 -1.26
C VAL A 70 -5.50 -10.22 -1.58
N ARG A 71 -5.68 -11.30 -2.33
CA ARG A 71 -7.03 -11.80 -2.68
C ARG A 71 -7.69 -12.56 -1.54
N ASN A 72 -6.93 -13.30 -0.76
CA ASN A 72 -7.45 -14.16 0.31
C ASN A 72 -7.36 -13.46 1.67
N TRP A 73 -8.33 -12.60 1.95
CA TRP A 73 -8.42 -11.89 3.22
C TRP A 73 -8.73 -12.81 4.41
N ASP A 74 -9.45 -13.92 4.19
CA ASP A 74 -9.72 -14.90 5.25
C ASP A 74 -8.40 -15.50 5.78
N ALA A 75 -7.56 -15.98 4.89
CA ALA A 75 -6.26 -16.52 5.26
C ALA A 75 -5.33 -15.45 5.86
N LEU A 76 -5.32 -14.23 5.31
CA LEU A 76 -4.50 -13.14 5.85
C LEU A 76 -4.93 -12.75 7.26
N LEU A 77 -6.23 -12.57 7.50
CA LEU A 77 -6.75 -12.20 8.83
C LEU A 77 -6.52 -13.32 9.85
N ALA A 78 -6.66 -14.59 9.46
CA ALA A 78 -6.33 -15.72 10.33
C ALA A 78 -4.83 -15.76 10.71
N ARG A 79 -3.94 -15.32 9.82
CA ARG A 79 -2.50 -15.18 10.14
C ARG A 79 -2.26 -14.01 11.08
N VAL A 80 -2.84 -12.85 10.78
CA VAL A 80 -2.73 -11.65 11.63
C VAL A 80 -3.22 -11.91 13.04
N GLU A 81 -4.30 -12.68 13.19
CA GLU A 81 -4.80 -13.10 14.52
C GLU A 81 -3.72 -13.84 15.30
N ARG A 82 -3.00 -14.78 14.68
CA ARG A 82 -1.90 -15.51 15.33
C ARG A 82 -0.71 -14.62 15.70
N TRP A 83 -0.49 -13.54 14.93
CA TRP A 83 0.57 -12.58 15.18
C TRP A 83 0.24 -11.59 16.30
N LEU A 84 -1.03 -11.46 16.68
CA LEU A 84 -1.46 -10.54 17.72
C LEU A 84 -1.36 -11.19 19.12
N GLU A 85 -0.98 -10.37 20.10
CA GLU A 85 -1.20 -10.68 21.52
C GLU A 85 -2.71 -10.77 21.80
N PRO A 86 -3.14 -11.40 22.92
CA PRO A 86 -4.57 -11.51 23.25
C PRO A 86 -5.34 -10.19 23.24
N ASP A 87 -4.71 -9.09 23.69
CA ASP A 87 -5.26 -7.73 23.67
C ASP A 87 -4.71 -6.90 22.49
N GLY A 88 -4.11 -7.57 21.52
CA GLY A 88 -3.53 -6.94 20.34
C GLY A 88 -4.60 -6.38 19.41
N ARG A 89 -4.23 -5.35 18.64
CA ARG A 89 -5.13 -4.71 17.68
C ARG A 89 -4.52 -4.66 16.30
N LEU A 90 -5.36 -4.91 15.30
CA LEU A 90 -5.07 -4.69 13.89
C LEU A 90 -5.67 -3.35 13.46
N PHE A 91 -4.86 -2.51 12.81
CA PHE A 91 -5.34 -1.36 12.05
C PHE A 91 -5.18 -1.64 10.56
N VAL A 92 -6.24 -1.42 9.80
CA VAL A 92 -6.21 -1.52 8.33
C VAL A 92 -6.71 -0.22 7.73
N HIS A 93 -5.87 0.39 6.90
CA HIS A 93 -6.27 1.45 5.99
C HIS A 93 -6.17 0.90 4.56
N VAL A 94 -7.25 0.99 3.81
CA VAL A 94 -7.33 0.48 2.44
C VAL A 94 -8.36 1.29 1.67
N PHE A 95 -8.09 1.59 0.42
CA PHE A 95 -9.12 2.16 -0.44
C PHE A 95 -10.21 1.12 -0.73
N CYS A 96 -11.43 1.57 -0.98
CA CYS A 96 -12.54 0.67 -1.26
C CYS A 96 -13.60 1.32 -2.17
N HIS A 97 -14.36 0.48 -2.84
CA HIS A 97 -15.65 0.86 -3.43
C HIS A 97 -16.73 0.85 -2.34
N SER A 98 -17.72 1.71 -2.44
CA SER A 98 -18.80 1.79 -1.43
C SER A 98 -19.53 0.45 -1.22
N GLU A 99 -19.78 -0.31 -2.28
CA GLU A 99 -20.63 -1.50 -2.26
C GLU A 99 -19.97 -2.74 -2.87
N LEU A 100 -19.23 -2.58 -3.98
CA LEU A 100 -18.76 -3.69 -4.79
C LEU A 100 -17.35 -4.14 -4.40
N ALA A 101 -17.14 -5.45 -4.38
CA ALA A 101 -15.81 -6.05 -4.33
C ALA A 101 -15.57 -6.87 -5.61
N TYR A 102 -14.43 -6.66 -6.26
CA TYR A 102 -14.08 -7.38 -7.48
C TYR A 102 -12.56 -7.54 -7.63
N ALA A 103 -12.15 -8.62 -8.31
CA ALA A 103 -10.75 -8.84 -8.61
C ALA A 103 -10.28 -7.95 -9.77
N TYR A 104 -9.05 -7.45 -9.70
CA TYR A 104 -8.40 -6.83 -10.84
C TYR A 104 -7.91 -7.91 -11.80
N GLU A 105 -8.66 -8.13 -12.87
CA GLU A 105 -8.36 -9.10 -13.89
C GLU A 105 -8.22 -8.41 -15.25
N ALA A 106 -7.11 -8.68 -15.94
CA ALA A 106 -6.87 -8.15 -17.27
C ALA A 106 -7.51 -9.06 -18.32
N ARG A 107 -8.85 -9.03 -18.45
CA ARG A 107 -9.62 -9.86 -19.39
C ARG A 107 -9.69 -9.25 -20.79
N SER A 108 -9.60 -7.93 -20.91
CA SER A 108 -9.76 -7.21 -22.17
C SER A 108 -8.71 -6.09 -22.33
N GLN A 109 -8.70 -5.46 -23.51
CA GLN A 109 -7.83 -4.29 -23.73
C GLN A 109 -8.26 -3.07 -22.93
N SER A 110 -9.53 -2.97 -22.54
CA SER A 110 -10.09 -1.90 -21.71
C SER A 110 -9.64 -1.97 -20.24
N ASP A 111 -9.16 -3.14 -19.77
CA ASP A 111 -8.70 -3.34 -18.39
C ASP A 111 -7.28 -2.79 -18.18
N TRP A 112 -7.08 -1.55 -18.62
CA TRP A 112 -5.77 -0.91 -18.65
C TRP A 112 -5.14 -0.75 -17.27
N MET A 113 -5.93 -0.38 -16.26
CA MET A 113 -5.49 -0.22 -14.86
C MET A 113 -5.00 -1.56 -14.28
N ALA A 114 -5.82 -2.62 -14.41
CA ALA A 114 -5.46 -3.96 -13.94
C ALA A 114 -4.18 -4.48 -14.60
N ARG A 115 -4.03 -4.22 -15.91
CA ARG A 115 -2.90 -4.70 -16.70
C ARG A 115 -1.58 -4.02 -16.37
N ASN A 116 -1.60 -2.72 -16.05
CA ASN A 116 -0.40 -1.93 -15.90
C ASN A 116 -0.02 -1.62 -14.44
N PHE A 117 -0.99 -1.65 -13.51
CA PHE A 117 -0.77 -1.17 -12.14
C PHE A 117 -1.30 -2.09 -11.03
N PHE A 118 -2.39 -2.84 -11.27
CA PHE A 118 -3.06 -3.63 -10.22
C PHE A 118 -3.17 -5.12 -10.54
N SER A 119 -2.15 -5.71 -11.16
CA SER A 119 -2.19 -7.14 -11.49
C SER A 119 -2.28 -7.99 -10.22
N GLY A 120 -3.34 -8.79 -10.12
CA GLY A 120 -3.51 -9.79 -9.06
C GLY A 120 -4.16 -9.30 -7.76
N GLY A 121 -4.45 -8.00 -7.62
CA GLY A 121 -5.15 -7.43 -6.46
C GLY A 121 -6.68 -7.49 -6.60
N ILE A 122 -7.35 -6.80 -5.66
CA ILE A 122 -8.80 -6.61 -5.64
C ILE A 122 -9.16 -5.15 -5.39
N MET A 123 -10.33 -4.72 -5.89
CA MET A 123 -11.05 -3.59 -5.32
C MET A 123 -11.90 -4.13 -4.17
N PRO A 124 -11.59 -3.79 -2.92
CA PRO A 124 -12.44 -4.21 -1.81
C PRO A 124 -13.69 -3.34 -1.73
N SER A 125 -14.79 -3.89 -1.19
CA SER A 125 -15.92 -3.07 -0.76
C SER A 125 -15.71 -2.59 0.68
N ALA A 126 -16.39 -1.50 1.05
CA ALA A 126 -16.35 -0.95 2.41
C ALA A 126 -16.70 -2.01 3.49
N GLY A 127 -17.63 -2.92 3.20
CA GLY A 127 -18.02 -3.97 4.13
C GLY A 127 -17.23 -5.27 4.06
N LEU A 128 -16.21 -5.37 3.18
CA LEU A 128 -15.55 -6.64 2.89
C LEU A 128 -14.87 -7.26 4.12
N ILE A 129 -14.17 -6.46 4.90
CA ILE A 129 -13.43 -6.93 6.08
C ILE A 129 -14.33 -7.64 7.10
N ARG A 130 -15.58 -7.19 7.24
CA ARG A 130 -16.56 -7.78 8.19
C ARG A 130 -16.94 -9.21 7.81
N ARG A 131 -16.83 -9.59 6.53
CA ARG A 131 -17.17 -10.94 6.04
C ARG A 131 -16.10 -11.97 6.42
N PHE A 132 -14.87 -11.54 6.64
CA PHE A 132 -13.71 -12.39 6.91
C PHE A 132 -13.18 -12.25 8.34
N ALA A 133 -13.64 -11.27 9.10
CA ALA A 133 -13.23 -11.08 10.50
C ALA A 133 -13.92 -12.08 11.42
N ARG A 134 -13.61 -13.38 11.29
CA ARG A 134 -14.26 -14.45 12.05
C ARG A 134 -13.87 -14.43 13.53
N SER A 135 -12.57 -14.26 13.79
CA SER A 135 -11.98 -14.27 15.13
C SER A 135 -11.62 -12.85 15.60
N LEU A 136 -11.44 -11.91 14.67
CA LEU A 136 -11.20 -10.51 14.96
C LEU A 136 -12.51 -9.74 14.90
N ARG A 137 -12.75 -8.90 15.91
CA ARG A 137 -13.93 -8.04 15.97
C ARG A 137 -13.57 -6.63 15.49
N VAL A 138 -14.34 -6.08 14.56
CA VAL A 138 -14.21 -4.67 14.17
C VAL A 138 -14.67 -3.80 15.35
N GLU A 139 -13.76 -3.07 15.96
CA GLU A 139 -14.04 -2.17 17.09
C GLU A 139 -14.47 -0.78 16.62
N GLN A 140 -13.78 -0.27 15.60
CA GLN A 140 -14.02 1.05 15.04
C GLN A 140 -13.82 1.04 13.52
N GLU A 141 -14.55 1.90 12.85
CA GLU A 141 -14.48 2.08 11.40
C GLU A 141 -14.60 3.57 11.08
N TRP A 142 -13.75 4.04 10.19
CA TRP A 142 -13.78 5.40 9.68
C TRP A 142 -13.88 5.37 8.17
N ARG A 143 -14.70 6.24 7.62
CA ARG A 143 -14.73 6.51 6.19
C ARG A 143 -13.93 7.78 5.94
N ILE A 144 -12.89 7.68 5.14
CA ILE A 144 -12.10 8.80 4.65
C ILE A 144 -12.64 9.17 3.27
N ASP A 145 -12.93 10.44 3.08
CA ASP A 145 -13.44 10.98 1.84
C ASP A 145 -12.43 10.79 0.69
N GLY A 146 -12.92 10.34 -0.46
CA GLY A 146 -12.09 10.05 -1.63
C GLY A 146 -11.37 11.27 -2.21
N THR A 147 -11.87 12.50 -1.95
CA THR A 147 -11.22 13.72 -2.40
C THR A 147 -9.82 13.90 -1.81
N HIS A 148 -9.51 13.30 -0.65
CA HIS A 148 -8.14 13.27 -0.11
C HIS A 148 -7.19 12.50 -1.03
N TYR A 149 -7.65 11.36 -1.56
CA TYR A 149 -6.86 10.56 -2.50
C TYR A 149 -6.73 11.26 -3.86
N ALA A 150 -7.82 11.89 -4.32
CA ALA A 150 -7.82 12.71 -5.54
C ALA A 150 -6.76 13.83 -5.47
N ARG A 151 -6.76 14.63 -4.39
CA ARG A 151 -5.76 15.69 -4.17
C ARG A 151 -4.32 15.15 -4.09
N THR A 152 -4.14 14.00 -3.45
CA THR A 152 -2.83 13.34 -3.39
C THR A 152 -2.35 12.94 -4.77
N SER A 153 -3.23 12.37 -5.60
CA SER A 153 -2.92 11.96 -6.97
C SER A 153 -2.58 13.16 -7.86
N GLU A 154 -3.28 14.27 -7.72
CA GLU A 154 -2.95 15.54 -8.40
C GLU A 154 -1.59 16.10 -7.97
N ALA A 155 -1.28 16.03 -6.67
CA ALA A 155 0.02 16.44 -6.15
C ALA A 155 1.17 15.56 -6.70
N TRP A 156 0.96 14.24 -6.79
CA TRP A 156 1.91 13.33 -7.42
C TRP A 156 2.08 13.61 -8.91
N LEU A 157 1.00 13.88 -9.63
CA LEU A 157 1.06 14.29 -11.04
C LEU A 157 1.87 15.58 -11.24
N THR A 158 1.59 16.58 -10.39
CA THR A 158 2.33 17.85 -10.40
C THR A 158 3.84 17.63 -10.16
N ASN A 159 4.18 16.81 -9.16
CA ASN A 159 5.57 16.47 -8.86
C ASN A 159 6.23 15.71 -10.03
N LEU A 160 5.53 14.75 -10.62
CA LEU A 160 6.01 13.99 -11.76
C LEU A 160 6.29 14.89 -12.97
N ASP A 161 5.43 15.87 -13.25
CA ASP A 161 5.61 16.83 -14.33
C ASP A 161 6.76 17.81 -14.05
N ARG A 162 6.89 18.27 -12.80
CA ARG A 162 7.99 19.15 -12.39
C ARG A 162 9.35 18.45 -12.50
N GLU A 163 9.43 17.21 -12.07
CA GLU A 163 10.67 16.41 -12.04
C GLU A 163 10.83 15.53 -13.29
N ARG A 164 10.17 15.88 -14.40
CA ARG A 164 10.08 15.09 -15.62
C ARG A 164 11.42 14.50 -16.07
N GLY A 165 12.51 15.29 -16.01
CA GLY A 165 13.84 14.83 -16.43
C GLY A 165 14.39 13.71 -15.55
N ALA A 166 14.25 13.82 -14.24
CA ALA A 166 14.65 12.78 -13.29
C ALA A 166 13.79 11.51 -13.45
N VAL A 167 12.50 11.69 -13.63
CA VAL A 167 11.57 10.58 -13.84
C VAL A 167 11.87 9.81 -15.13
N LEU A 168 12.14 10.50 -16.23
CA LEU A 168 12.53 9.84 -17.49
C LEU A 168 13.81 9.01 -17.33
N ARG A 169 14.81 9.52 -16.62
CA ARG A 169 16.04 8.74 -16.31
C ARG A 169 15.74 7.51 -15.46
N ALA A 170 14.88 7.64 -14.46
CA ALA A 170 14.49 6.51 -13.59
C ALA A 170 13.66 5.45 -14.33
N LEU A 171 12.85 5.84 -15.31
CA LEU A 171 12.02 4.96 -16.13
C LEU A 171 12.79 4.34 -17.31
N ASP A 172 13.98 4.82 -17.62
CA ASP A 172 14.82 4.23 -18.67
C ASP A 172 15.50 2.95 -18.15
N THR A 173 14.89 1.82 -18.43
CA THR A 173 15.42 0.50 -18.09
C THR A 173 16.37 -0.07 -19.15
N GLY A 174 16.99 0.79 -19.97
CA GLY A 174 17.86 0.39 -21.09
C GLY A 174 17.13 0.03 -22.38
N ARG A 175 15.80 0.25 -22.43
CA ARG A 175 14.97 0.05 -23.63
C ARG A 175 14.85 1.28 -24.51
N GLY A 176 15.46 2.37 -24.09
CA GLY A 176 15.55 3.63 -24.83
C GLY A 176 14.50 4.68 -24.46
N SER A 177 14.78 5.93 -24.84
CA SER A 177 14.03 7.12 -24.47
C SER A 177 12.54 7.10 -24.86
N ARG A 178 12.18 6.40 -25.95
CA ARG A 178 10.79 6.27 -26.38
C ARG A 178 9.96 5.45 -25.39
N ASP A 179 10.51 4.37 -24.84
CA ASP A 179 9.82 3.53 -23.87
C ASP A 179 9.70 4.23 -22.51
N ALA A 180 10.74 4.95 -22.08
CA ALA A 180 10.68 5.80 -20.89
C ALA A 180 9.61 6.90 -21.03
N ALA A 181 9.52 7.56 -22.18
CA ALA A 181 8.49 8.56 -22.46
C ALA A 181 7.07 7.97 -22.44
N ARG A 182 6.90 6.76 -22.99
CA ARG A 182 5.63 6.03 -22.94
C ARG A 182 5.25 5.63 -21.52
N ALA A 183 6.21 5.16 -20.73
CA ALA A 183 6.00 4.83 -19.32
C ALA A 183 5.59 6.07 -18.51
N LEU A 184 6.26 7.22 -18.74
CA LEU A 184 5.88 8.49 -18.12
C LEU A 184 4.43 8.86 -18.43
N GLN A 185 3.99 8.76 -19.70
CA GLN A 185 2.59 9.08 -20.04
C GLN A 185 1.60 8.11 -19.39
N ARG A 186 1.95 6.82 -19.21
CA ARG A 186 1.12 5.87 -18.47
C ARG A 186 0.96 6.27 -17.00
N TRP A 187 2.03 6.72 -16.34
CA TRP A 187 1.95 7.22 -14.97
C TRP A 187 1.10 8.49 -14.87
N ARG A 188 1.21 9.42 -15.81
CA ARG A 188 0.36 10.61 -15.87
C ARG A 188 -1.12 10.22 -16.00
N MET A 189 -1.45 9.34 -16.95
CA MET A 189 -2.82 8.85 -17.12
C MET A 189 -3.33 8.13 -15.87
N PHE A 190 -2.48 7.37 -15.19
CA PHE A 190 -2.81 6.70 -13.95
C PHE A 190 -3.22 7.71 -12.87
N PHE A 191 -2.41 8.72 -12.60
CA PHE A 191 -2.72 9.71 -11.58
C PHE A 191 -3.97 10.52 -11.92
N MET A 192 -4.18 10.90 -13.19
CA MET A 192 -5.40 11.57 -13.62
C MET A 192 -6.63 10.68 -13.43
N ALA A 193 -6.56 9.41 -13.83
CA ALA A 193 -7.68 8.48 -13.66
C ALA A 193 -8.00 8.21 -12.18
N VAL A 194 -6.98 8.07 -11.32
CA VAL A 194 -7.18 7.90 -9.89
C VAL A 194 -7.79 9.16 -9.27
N ALA A 195 -7.32 10.36 -9.64
CA ALA A 195 -7.89 11.61 -9.15
C ALA A 195 -9.38 11.73 -9.51
N GLU A 196 -9.75 11.41 -10.77
CA GLU A 196 -11.15 11.43 -11.23
C GLU A 196 -12.01 10.40 -10.50
N LEU A 197 -11.54 9.15 -10.39
CA LEU A 197 -12.31 8.08 -9.75
C LEU A 197 -12.56 8.35 -8.26
N PHE A 198 -11.55 8.82 -7.53
CA PHE A 198 -11.69 9.11 -6.11
C PHE A 198 -12.36 10.46 -5.82
N GLY A 199 -12.31 11.42 -6.76
CA GLY A 199 -13.01 12.69 -6.65
C GLY A 199 -14.45 12.66 -7.16
N TYR A 200 -14.88 11.56 -7.79
CA TYR A 200 -16.21 11.43 -8.39
C TYR A 200 -17.31 11.64 -7.34
N ALA A 201 -18.30 12.47 -7.69
CA ALA A 201 -19.45 12.80 -6.85
C ALA A 201 -19.08 13.31 -5.43
N GLY A 202 -17.90 13.88 -5.27
CA GLY A 202 -17.43 14.43 -3.99
C GLY A 202 -16.68 13.42 -3.11
N GLY A 203 -16.33 12.28 -3.66
CA GLY A 203 -15.49 11.27 -2.98
C GLY A 203 -16.24 10.12 -2.36
#